data_c1539abfece52892658eddc23b57fb61
#
_entry.id   c1539abfece52892658eddc23b57fb61
#
_cell.length_a   1.000
_cell.length_b   1.000
_cell.length_c   1.000
_cell.angle_alpha   90.00
_cell.angle_beta   90.00
_cell.angle_gamma   90.00
#
_symmetry.space_group_name_H-M   'P 1'
#
loop_
_entity.id
_entity.type
_entity.pdbx_description
1 polymer ?
#
loop_
_entity_poly.entity_id
_entity_poly.type
_entity_poly.pdbx_seq_one_letter_code
_entity_poly.pdbx_strand_id
1 'polypeptide(L)'
;MQAMFSRIFFFVLFLTSTIAASFSLKPSRAVTADKREIERGRYLVEEVAKCTECHTPRGAQGQLEHEAWLQGAPIWIMPVRPIANWADRAPALAGLPSLTEQEAERVLAEGIGPEGETLRPPMHIYHMNHEDAHAIVAYLKSLPKAVH
;
A
#
# COMPACT_ATOMS: atom_id res chain seq x y z
N MET A 1 2.32 37.72 83.94
CA MET A 1 1.04 37.08 83.51
C MET A 1 0.82 37.46 82.09
N GLN A 2 0.54 36.48 81.27
CA GLN A 2 0.14 36.55 79.85
C GLN A 2 1.26 36.31 78.86
N ALA A 3 1.12 35.11 78.31
CA ALA A 3 1.94 34.50 77.30
C ALA A 3 1.79 35.21 75.99
N MET A 4 2.93 35.56 75.43
CA MET A 4 3.02 35.98 74.02
C MET A 4 3.09 34.73 73.11
N PHE A 5 1.98 34.38 72.48
CA PHE A 5 1.99 33.41 71.46
C PHE A 5 2.57 33.98 70.14
N SER A 6 3.81 33.61 69.89
CA SER A 6 4.47 33.87 68.61
C SER A 6 3.80 33.04 67.51
N ARG A 7 3.10 33.73 66.65
CA ARG A 7 2.56 33.15 65.45
C ARG A 7 3.62 33.04 64.34
N ILE A 8 4.28 31.92 64.31
CA ILE A 8 5.14 31.58 63.17
C ILE A 8 4.23 31.14 62.05
N PHE A 9 3.99 32.05 61.12
CA PHE A 9 3.33 31.78 59.90
C PHE A 9 4.30 31.05 58.97
N PHE A 10 4.20 29.71 58.91
CA PHE A 10 4.91 28.94 57.89
C PHE A 10 4.24 29.20 56.55
N PHE A 11 4.83 30.06 55.76
CA PHE A 11 4.56 30.13 54.33
C PHE A 11 5.15 28.88 53.70
N VAL A 12 4.34 27.83 53.56
CA VAL A 12 4.66 26.70 52.69
C VAL A 12 4.38 27.14 51.25
N LEU A 13 5.45 27.57 50.61
CA LEU A 13 5.44 27.87 49.19
C LEU A 13 5.36 26.54 48.45
N PHE A 14 4.15 26.15 48.10
CA PHE A 14 3.94 25.04 47.17
C PHE A 14 4.43 25.45 45.77
N LEU A 15 5.69 25.15 45.51
CA LEU A 15 6.27 25.22 44.18
C LEU A 15 5.66 24.03 43.37
N THR A 16 4.51 24.25 42.77
CA THR A 16 3.93 23.31 41.80
C THR A 16 4.78 23.36 40.55
N SER A 17 5.79 22.51 40.51
CA SER A 17 6.58 22.24 39.33
C SER A 17 5.69 21.49 38.34
N THR A 18 5.06 22.22 37.44
CA THR A 18 4.37 21.65 36.30
C THR A 18 5.41 21.05 35.35
N ILE A 19 5.72 19.76 35.55
CA ILE A 19 6.45 18.97 34.56
C ILE A 19 5.55 18.84 33.37
N ALA A 20 5.70 19.74 32.39
CA ALA A 20 5.15 19.58 31.07
C ALA A 20 5.87 18.36 30.45
N ALA A 21 5.32 17.17 30.65
CA ALA A 21 5.72 15.98 29.91
C ALA A 21 5.41 16.24 28.45
N SER A 22 6.41 16.71 27.71
CA SER A 22 6.35 16.76 26.25
C SER A 22 6.22 15.32 25.74
N PHE A 23 4.99 14.89 25.55
CA PHE A 23 4.67 13.62 24.90
C PHE A 23 5.09 13.76 23.44
N SER A 24 6.38 13.55 23.17
CA SER A 24 6.89 13.42 21.83
C SER A 24 6.35 12.11 21.28
N LEU A 25 5.22 12.18 20.57
CA LEU A 25 4.68 11.07 19.81
C LEU A 25 5.68 10.74 18.68
N LYS A 26 6.72 9.98 19.03
CA LYS A 26 7.53 9.33 18.00
C LYS A 26 6.59 8.41 17.22
N PRO A 27 6.48 8.56 15.89
CA PRO A 27 5.67 7.64 15.11
C PRO A 27 6.15 6.22 15.41
N SER A 28 5.23 5.33 15.72
CA SER A 28 5.53 3.94 16.02
C SER A 28 6.37 3.36 14.88
N ARG A 29 7.39 2.60 15.22
CA ARG A 29 8.28 1.93 14.24
C ARG A 29 7.47 1.11 13.21
N ALA A 30 6.34 0.55 13.62
CA ALA A 30 5.41 -0.16 12.74
C ALA A 30 4.80 0.76 11.67
N VAL A 31 4.30 1.94 12.06
CA VAL A 31 3.69 2.91 11.11
C VAL A 31 4.70 3.43 10.09
N THR A 32 5.97 3.58 10.47
CA THR A 32 7.02 4.02 9.54
C THR A 32 7.52 2.89 8.65
N ALA A 33 7.45 1.64 9.10
CA ALA A 33 7.75 0.47 8.28
C ALA A 33 6.67 0.29 7.21
N ASP A 34 5.40 0.29 7.58
CA ASP A 34 4.24 0.26 6.69
C ASP A 34 4.32 1.31 5.57
N LYS A 35 4.59 2.57 5.93
CA LYS A 35 4.71 3.63 4.93
C LYS A 35 5.83 3.39 3.92
N ARG A 36 6.99 2.95 4.38
CA ARG A 36 8.12 2.65 3.47
C ARG A 36 7.84 1.47 2.57
N GLU A 37 7.13 0.50 3.08
CA GLU A 37 6.71 -0.68 2.32
C GLU A 37 5.71 -0.30 1.24
N ILE A 38 4.67 0.46 1.57
CA ILE A 38 3.70 0.99 0.60
C ILE A 38 4.41 1.86 -0.46
N GLU A 39 5.33 2.73 -0.09
CA GLU A 39 6.11 3.53 -1.04
C GLU A 39 7.01 2.67 -1.94
N ARG A 40 7.62 1.61 -1.41
CA ARG A 40 8.36 0.62 -2.20
C ARG A 40 7.43 -0.07 -3.20
N GLY A 41 6.28 -0.53 -2.73
CA GLY A 41 5.27 -1.16 -3.58
C GLY A 41 4.77 -0.23 -4.67
N ARG A 42 4.48 1.02 -4.35
CA ARG A 42 4.10 2.04 -5.33
C ARG A 42 5.15 2.19 -6.43
N TYR A 43 6.41 2.37 -6.04
CA TYR A 43 7.51 2.48 -6.99
C TYR A 43 7.62 1.25 -7.91
N LEU A 44 7.50 0.06 -7.33
CA LEU A 44 7.54 -1.19 -8.10
C LEU A 44 6.38 -1.30 -9.10
N VAL A 45 5.17 -0.97 -8.68
CA VAL A 45 3.95 -1.05 -9.51
C VAL A 45 3.98 -0.02 -10.64
N GLU A 46 4.33 1.23 -10.32
CA GLU A 46 4.18 2.36 -11.24
C GLU A 46 5.41 2.53 -12.14
N GLU A 47 6.61 2.33 -11.58
CA GLU A 47 7.85 2.68 -12.29
C GLU A 47 8.64 1.49 -12.81
N VAL A 48 8.62 0.37 -12.10
CA VAL A 48 9.45 -0.79 -12.46
C VAL A 48 8.67 -1.82 -13.28
N ALA A 49 7.62 -2.39 -12.69
CA ALA A 49 6.81 -3.43 -13.33
C ALA A 49 5.75 -2.86 -14.29
N LYS A 50 5.47 -1.55 -14.21
CA LYS A 50 4.52 -0.86 -15.09
C LYS A 50 3.13 -1.50 -15.13
N CYS A 51 2.65 -1.99 -14.00
CA CYS A 51 1.34 -2.65 -13.89
C CYS A 51 0.21 -1.75 -14.39
N THR A 52 0.36 -0.44 -14.17
CA THR A 52 -0.60 0.59 -14.58
C THR A 52 -0.85 0.62 -16.09
N GLU A 53 0.14 0.24 -16.90
CA GLU A 53 0.02 0.29 -18.36
C GLU A 53 -1.06 -0.67 -18.90
N CYS A 54 -1.27 -1.79 -18.22
CA CYS A 54 -2.26 -2.80 -18.61
C CYS A 54 -3.48 -2.84 -17.68
N HIS A 55 -3.30 -2.47 -16.39
CA HIS A 55 -4.35 -2.59 -15.40
C HIS A 55 -5.13 -1.29 -15.13
N THR A 56 -4.81 -0.20 -15.83
CA THR A 56 -5.55 1.07 -15.79
C THR A 56 -6.19 1.34 -17.14
N PRO A 57 -7.47 1.74 -17.20
CA PRO A 57 -8.13 2.12 -18.43
C PRO A 57 -7.41 3.28 -19.14
N ARG A 58 -7.57 3.34 -20.45
CA ARG A 58 -7.07 4.45 -21.25
C ARG A 58 -8.23 5.25 -21.82
N GLY A 59 -8.09 6.57 -21.74
CA GLY A 59 -8.99 7.51 -22.37
C GLY A 59 -8.86 7.54 -23.91
N ALA A 60 -9.68 8.34 -24.53
CA ALA A 60 -9.79 8.42 -25.99
C ALA A 60 -8.49 8.83 -26.71
N GLN A 61 -7.57 9.50 -26.02
CA GLN A 61 -6.26 9.90 -26.55
C GLN A 61 -5.12 8.96 -26.14
N GLY A 62 -5.44 7.82 -25.50
CA GLY A 62 -4.48 6.82 -25.08
C GLY A 62 -3.80 7.08 -23.72
N GLN A 63 -4.09 8.19 -23.05
CA GLN A 63 -3.60 8.48 -21.71
C GLN A 63 -4.24 7.56 -20.65
N LEU A 64 -3.53 7.25 -19.57
CA LEU A 64 -4.09 6.50 -18.45
C LEU A 64 -5.14 7.33 -17.70
N GLU A 65 -6.24 6.71 -17.34
CA GLU A 65 -7.32 7.35 -16.57
C GLU A 65 -7.02 7.23 -15.07
N HIS A 66 -6.52 8.30 -14.47
CA HIS A 66 -6.13 8.32 -13.06
C HIS A 66 -7.30 8.09 -12.08
N GLU A 67 -8.52 8.43 -12.47
CA GLU A 67 -9.72 8.18 -11.65
C GLU A 67 -10.08 6.68 -11.60
N ALA A 68 -9.61 5.90 -12.57
CA ALA A 68 -9.78 4.45 -12.64
C ALA A 68 -8.45 3.70 -12.45
N TRP A 69 -7.55 4.25 -11.62
CA TRP A 69 -6.21 3.73 -11.40
C TRP A 69 -6.23 2.28 -10.95
N LEU A 70 -5.59 1.39 -11.72
CA LEU A 70 -5.49 -0.04 -11.46
C LEU A 70 -6.85 -0.77 -11.31
N GLN A 71 -7.91 -0.23 -11.89
CA GLN A 71 -9.26 -0.82 -11.81
C GLN A 71 -9.57 -1.83 -12.92
N GLY A 72 -8.53 -2.29 -13.60
CA GLY A 72 -8.67 -3.25 -14.70
C GLY A 72 -9.04 -2.57 -16.02
N ALA A 73 -8.58 -3.14 -17.14
CA ALA A 73 -8.76 -2.54 -18.46
C ALA A 73 -8.79 -3.58 -19.56
N PRO A 74 -9.39 -3.28 -20.71
CA PRO A 74 -9.14 -4.05 -21.93
C PRO A 74 -7.65 -4.02 -22.28
N ILE A 75 -7.09 -5.14 -22.74
CA ILE A 75 -5.72 -5.19 -23.25
C ILE A 75 -5.69 -4.46 -24.59
N TRP A 76 -4.84 -3.44 -24.68
CA TRP A 76 -4.73 -2.56 -25.85
C TRP A 76 -3.65 -2.97 -26.85
N ILE A 77 -2.86 -4.01 -26.51
CA ILE A 77 -1.82 -4.57 -27.39
C ILE A 77 -2.25 -5.91 -27.95
N MET A 78 -1.79 -6.21 -29.16
CA MET A 78 -2.08 -7.45 -29.84
C MET A 78 -0.78 -8.19 -30.17
N PRO A 79 -0.75 -9.51 -30.08
CA PRO A 79 0.44 -10.26 -30.49
C PRO A 79 0.62 -10.20 -32.00
N VAL A 80 1.86 -10.11 -32.48
CA VAL A 80 2.22 -10.10 -33.90
C VAL A 80 1.84 -11.42 -34.59
N ARG A 81 1.79 -12.52 -33.82
CA ARG A 81 1.34 -13.84 -34.25
C ARG A 81 0.31 -14.35 -33.26
N PRO A 82 -0.63 -15.17 -33.70
CA PRO A 82 -1.60 -15.78 -32.79
C PRO A 82 -0.89 -16.50 -31.64
N ILE A 83 -1.25 -16.12 -30.41
CA ILE A 83 -0.77 -16.75 -29.17
C ILE A 83 -2.00 -17.32 -28.47
N ALA A 84 -1.93 -18.61 -28.14
CA ALA A 84 -3.00 -19.25 -27.40
C ALA A 84 -3.18 -18.58 -26.02
N ASN A 85 -4.41 -18.47 -25.57
CA ASN A 85 -4.78 -17.91 -24.28
C ASN A 85 -4.37 -16.44 -24.04
N TRP A 86 -4.16 -15.65 -25.12
CA TRP A 86 -3.95 -14.21 -24.97
C TRP A 86 -5.14 -13.59 -24.23
N ALA A 87 -4.85 -12.83 -23.18
CA ALA A 87 -5.89 -12.18 -22.41
C ALA A 87 -6.45 -10.98 -23.16
N ASP A 88 -7.75 -10.80 -23.11
CA ASP A 88 -8.47 -9.63 -23.65
C ASP A 88 -8.65 -8.50 -22.63
N ARG A 89 -8.55 -8.83 -21.35
CA ARG A 89 -8.64 -7.89 -20.24
C ARG A 89 -7.60 -8.19 -19.15
N ALA A 90 -7.10 -7.10 -18.56
CA ALA A 90 -6.37 -7.14 -17.29
C ALA A 90 -7.37 -6.94 -16.13
N PRO A 91 -7.31 -7.74 -15.07
CA PRO A 91 -8.19 -7.59 -13.92
C PRO A 91 -7.89 -6.35 -13.10
N ALA A 92 -8.83 -5.96 -12.23
CA ALA A 92 -8.60 -4.91 -11.24
C ALA A 92 -7.58 -5.37 -10.20
N LEU A 93 -6.64 -4.49 -9.87
CA LEU A 93 -5.63 -4.70 -8.83
C LEU A 93 -5.88 -3.83 -7.60
N ALA A 94 -6.50 -2.65 -7.76
CA ALA A 94 -6.78 -1.73 -6.68
C ALA A 94 -7.65 -2.37 -5.60
N GLY A 95 -7.12 -2.43 -4.37
CA GLY A 95 -7.77 -3.06 -3.23
C GLY A 95 -7.84 -4.59 -3.27
N LEU A 96 -7.17 -5.25 -4.24
CA LEU A 96 -7.13 -6.71 -4.43
C LEU A 96 -8.54 -7.36 -4.38
N PRO A 97 -9.46 -7.01 -5.29
CA PRO A 97 -10.84 -7.46 -5.19
C PRO A 97 -11.02 -8.97 -5.39
N SER A 98 -10.11 -9.61 -6.15
CA SER A 98 -10.26 -11.01 -6.59
C SER A 98 -9.18 -11.95 -6.06
N LEU A 99 -8.24 -11.46 -5.28
CA LEU A 99 -7.13 -12.25 -4.74
C LEU A 99 -6.96 -12.00 -3.23
N THR A 100 -6.58 -13.02 -2.51
CA THR A 100 -5.98 -12.87 -1.18
C THR A 100 -4.56 -12.34 -1.32
N GLU A 101 -3.99 -11.82 -0.23
CA GLU A 101 -2.59 -11.34 -0.22
C GLU A 101 -1.61 -12.43 -0.62
N GLN A 102 -1.78 -13.63 -0.07
CA GLN A 102 -0.94 -14.78 -0.36
C GLN A 102 -1.01 -15.22 -1.83
N GLU A 103 -2.21 -15.20 -2.42
CA GLU A 103 -2.37 -15.49 -3.84
C GLU A 103 -1.71 -14.42 -4.71
N ALA A 104 -1.86 -13.15 -4.36
CA ALA A 104 -1.22 -12.05 -5.09
C ALA A 104 0.32 -12.12 -5.01
N GLU A 105 0.88 -12.43 -3.84
CA GLU A 105 2.31 -12.66 -3.68
C GLU A 105 2.78 -13.84 -4.53
N ARG A 106 2.05 -14.95 -4.54
CA ARG A 106 2.37 -16.13 -5.37
C ARG A 106 2.30 -15.83 -6.86
N VAL A 107 1.32 -15.06 -7.30
CA VAL A 107 1.23 -14.58 -8.70
C VAL A 107 2.50 -13.82 -9.08
N LEU A 108 2.99 -12.94 -8.22
CA LEU A 108 4.18 -12.12 -8.49
C LEU A 108 5.49 -12.91 -8.40
N ALA A 109 5.59 -13.84 -7.46
CA ALA A 109 6.79 -14.61 -7.23
C ALA A 109 6.93 -15.82 -8.18
N GLU A 110 5.84 -16.51 -8.46
CA GLU A 110 5.85 -17.80 -9.16
C GLU A 110 5.16 -17.76 -10.52
N GLY A 111 4.33 -16.74 -10.78
CA GLY A 111 3.52 -16.67 -12.00
C GLY A 111 2.36 -17.65 -12.01
N ILE A 112 1.89 -18.07 -10.83
CA ILE A 112 0.81 -19.04 -10.66
C ILE A 112 -0.42 -18.33 -10.11
N GLY A 113 -1.53 -18.46 -10.79
CA GLY A 113 -2.83 -17.93 -10.40
C GLY A 113 -3.48 -18.69 -9.25
N PRO A 114 -4.63 -18.21 -8.73
CA PRO A 114 -5.28 -18.77 -7.54
C PRO A 114 -5.70 -20.23 -7.70
N GLU A 115 -6.07 -20.65 -8.90
CA GLU A 115 -6.49 -22.02 -9.20
C GLU A 115 -5.31 -22.94 -9.61
N GLY A 116 -4.07 -22.44 -9.52
CA GLY A 116 -2.86 -23.18 -9.93
C GLY A 116 -2.54 -23.07 -11.42
N GLU A 117 -3.27 -22.25 -12.15
CA GLU A 117 -3.05 -21.96 -13.56
C GLU A 117 -1.84 -21.03 -13.77
N THR A 118 -1.23 -21.12 -14.96
CA THR A 118 -0.21 -20.15 -15.37
C THR A 118 -0.86 -18.83 -15.81
N LEU A 119 -0.16 -17.73 -15.59
CA LEU A 119 -0.64 -16.41 -16.03
C LEU A 119 -0.82 -16.38 -17.54
N ARG A 120 -1.89 -15.71 -17.98
CA ARG A 120 -2.20 -15.53 -19.39
C ARG A 120 -1.39 -14.38 -19.98
N PRO A 121 -0.72 -14.55 -21.14
CA PRO A 121 -0.08 -13.44 -21.83
C PRO A 121 -1.12 -12.32 -22.13
N PRO A 122 -0.73 -11.05 -22.14
CA PRO A 122 0.64 -10.51 -22.06
C PRO A 122 1.18 -10.33 -20.64
N MET A 123 0.49 -10.81 -19.59
CA MET A 123 0.98 -10.68 -18.23
C MET A 123 2.34 -11.39 -18.07
N HIS A 124 3.31 -10.66 -17.56
CA HIS A 124 4.65 -11.20 -17.29
C HIS A 124 4.68 -12.12 -16.07
N ILE A 125 5.54 -13.12 -16.12
CA ILE A 125 5.99 -13.84 -14.92
C ILE A 125 7.21 -13.11 -14.41
N TYR A 126 7.06 -12.42 -13.27
CA TYR A 126 8.11 -11.51 -12.76
C TYR A 126 9.19 -12.23 -11.96
N HIS A 127 8.89 -13.37 -11.33
CA HIS A 127 9.80 -14.06 -10.39
C HIS A 127 10.35 -13.11 -9.31
N MET A 128 9.48 -12.29 -8.76
CA MET A 128 9.86 -11.34 -7.72
C MET A 128 10.29 -12.06 -6.45
N ASN A 129 11.24 -11.48 -5.72
CA ASN A 129 11.52 -11.93 -4.38
C ASN A 129 10.34 -11.62 -3.46
N HIS A 130 10.28 -12.31 -2.32
CA HIS A 130 9.16 -12.21 -1.39
C HIS A 130 8.96 -10.79 -0.84
N GLU A 131 10.04 -10.05 -0.56
CA GLU A 131 9.97 -8.69 -0.03
C GLU A 131 9.33 -7.72 -1.03
N ASP A 132 9.72 -7.78 -2.30
CA ASP A 132 9.15 -6.93 -3.35
C ASP A 132 7.69 -7.32 -3.67
N ALA A 133 7.38 -8.62 -3.70
CA ALA A 133 6.00 -9.08 -3.90
C ALA A 133 5.09 -8.59 -2.76
N HIS A 134 5.53 -8.71 -1.52
CA HIS A 134 4.82 -8.24 -0.34
C HIS A 134 4.61 -6.71 -0.36
N ALA A 135 5.63 -5.94 -0.70
CA ALA A 135 5.53 -4.48 -0.84
C ALA A 135 4.49 -4.07 -1.91
N ILE A 136 4.47 -4.75 -3.06
CA ILE A 136 3.45 -4.54 -4.09
C ILE A 136 2.06 -4.81 -3.54
N VAL A 137 1.87 -5.93 -2.87
CA VAL A 137 0.58 -6.32 -2.27
C VAL A 137 0.14 -5.28 -1.23
N ALA A 138 1.04 -4.81 -0.37
CA ALA A 138 0.75 -3.75 0.61
C ALA A 138 0.29 -2.45 -0.07
N TYR A 139 0.95 -2.05 -1.15
CA TYR A 139 0.53 -0.88 -1.93
C TYR A 139 -0.85 -1.09 -2.57
N LEU A 140 -1.08 -2.19 -3.27
CA LEU A 140 -2.34 -2.48 -3.94
C LEU A 140 -3.52 -2.49 -2.96
N LYS A 141 -3.34 -3.05 -1.78
CA LYS A 141 -4.34 -3.04 -0.69
C LYS A 141 -4.62 -1.65 -0.14
N SER A 142 -3.64 -0.77 -0.16
CA SER A 142 -3.81 0.61 0.32
C SER A 142 -4.69 1.46 -0.61
N LEU A 143 -4.90 1.01 -1.84
CA LEU A 143 -5.73 1.70 -2.81
C LEU A 143 -7.23 1.42 -2.57
N PRO A 144 -8.11 2.37 -2.93
CA PRO A 144 -9.55 2.13 -2.91
C PRO A 144 -9.92 0.92 -3.76
N LYS A 145 -10.80 0.07 -3.23
CA LYS A 145 -11.31 -1.07 -4.02
C LYS A 145 -11.97 -0.59 -5.30
N ALA A 146 -11.73 -1.32 -6.38
CA ALA A 146 -12.44 -1.11 -7.63
C ALA A 146 -13.96 -1.22 -7.41
N VAL A 147 -14.70 -0.23 -7.88
CA VAL A 147 -16.16 -0.21 -7.85
C VAL A 147 -16.61 -0.84 -9.17
N HIS A 148 -17.28 -1.98 -9.08
CA HIS A 148 -17.87 -2.68 -10.22
C HIS A 148 -19.23 -2.10 -10.55
#